data_a6b6eb0dddd526749f57adf538c71163
#
_entry.id   a6b6eb0dddd526749f57adf538c71163
#
_cell.length_a   1.000
_cell.length_b   1.000
_cell.length_c   1.000
_cell.angle_alpha   90.00
_cell.angle_beta   90.00
_cell.angle_gamma   90.00
#
_symmetry.space_group_name_H-M   'P 1'
#
loop_
_entity.id
_entity.type
_entity.pdbx_description
1 polymer ?
#
loop_
_entity_poly.entity_id
_entity_poly.type
_entity_poly.pdbx_seq_one_letter_code
_entity_poly.pdbx_strand_id
1 'polypeptide(L)'
;MTTRLNKTSLNQTLLPTSTAGSLPKPLWLAEPETLWSPWKLQGEELITGKHDALRLSLQDQQLAGIDIVSDGEQTRQHFVTTFIEHLNGVDFSKRKIVKIRDRYDASVPTVVGPVSRQKSVFVEDAKFLRKQTTQPIKWALPGPMTMIDTLYDDHYKSREKLAWEFAKILNEEAKELEAAGVDIIQFDEPAFNVFFDEVNDW
;
A
#
# COMPACT_ATOMS: atom_id res chain seq x y z
N MET A 1 7.69 -11.76 -25.23
CA MET A 1 6.40 -11.37 -25.84
C MET A 1 5.55 -10.79 -24.73
N THR A 2 5.47 -9.48 -24.64
CA THR A 2 4.66 -8.78 -23.64
C THR A 2 3.23 -8.74 -24.19
N THR A 3 2.38 -9.62 -23.70
CA THR A 3 0.96 -9.59 -24.05
C THR A 3 0.36 -8.34 -23.36
N ARG A 4 0.24 -7.24 -24.09
CA ARG A 4 -0.60 -6.14 -23.64
C ARG A 4 -2.01 -6.69 -23.47
N LEU A 5 -2.46 -6.80 -22.21
CA LEU A 5 -3.84 -7.13 -21.91
C LEU A 5 -4.76 -6.17 -22.66
N ASN A 6 -5.77 -6.75 -23.30
CA ASN A 6 -6.75 -6.02 -24.06
C ASN A 6 -7.44 -5.00 -23.13
N LYS A 7 -7.13 -3.72 -23.24
CA LYS A 7 -7.90 -2.60 -22.63
C LYS A 7 -9.39 -2.65 -22.98
N THR A 8 -9.77 -3.55 -23.88
CA THR A 8 -11.14 -3.73 -24.39
C THR A 8 -12.09 -4.35 -23.37
N SER A 9 -11.63 -5.12 -22.38
CA SER A 9 -12.55 -5.75 -21.41
C SER A 9 -13.08 -4.77 -20.36
N LEU A 10 -12.25 -3.83 -19.90
CA LEU A 10 -12.70 -2.77 -18.96
C LEU A 10 -13.70 -1.80 -19.60
N ASN A 11 -13.66 -1.63 -20.92
CA ASN A 11 -14.57 -0.75 -21.64
C ASN A 11 -15.96 -1.35 -21.89
N GLN A 12 -16.20 -2.62 -21.53
CA GLN A 12 -17.48 -3.31 -21.75
C GLN A 12 -18.36 -3.36 -20.51
N THR A 13 -17.79 -3.18 -19.30
CA THR A 13 -18.58 -3.13 -18.06
C THR A 13 -18.90 -1.68 -17.71
N LEU A 14 -20.20 -1.35 -17.66
CA LEU A 14 -20.67 0.03 -17.44
C LEU A 14 -20.22 0.58 -16.06
N LEU A 15 -20.23 -0.27 -15.04
CA LEU A 15 -19.83 0.06 -13.67
C LEU A 15 -18.95 -1.09 -13.11
N PRO A 16 -17.66 -1.13 -13.45
CA PRO A 16 -16.80 -2.21 -12.96
C PRO A 16 -16.61 -2.13 -11.45
N THR A 17 -16.68 -3.28 -10.80
CA THR A 17 -16.54 -3.41 -9.35
C THR A 17 -15.10 -3.66 -8.93
N SER A 18 -14.70 -3.14 -7.77
CA SER A 18 -13.44 -3.48 -7.12
C SER A 18 -13.55 -3.35 -5.60
N THR A 19 -12.68 -4.04 -4.87
CA THR A 19 -12.54 -3.84 -3.42
C THR A 19 -11.87 -2.49 -3.13
N ALA A 20 -12.27 -1.80 -2.06
CA ALA A 20 -11.68 -0.51 -1.71
C ALA A 20 -10.30 -0.67 -1.01
N GLY A 21 -10.23 -1.53 0.02
CA GLY A 21 -9.03 -1.71 0.85
C GLY A 21 -8.78 -3.18 1.18
N SER A 22 -8.16 -3.41 2.36
CA SER A 22 -7.73 -4.74 2.80
C SER A 22 -8.90 -5.71 3.04
N LEU A 23 -8.69 -6.96 2.66
CA LEU A 23 -9.52 -8.07 3.09
C LEU A 23 -8.97 -8.70 4.39
N PRO A 24 -9.81 -9.34 5.21
CA PRO A 24 -9.35 -10.01 6.41
C PRO A 24 -8.23 -11.02 6.12
N LYS A 25 -7.18 -10.99 6.92
CA LYS A 25 -6.10 -11.98 6.84
C LYS A 25 -6.55 -13.31 7.45
N PRO A 26 -6.11 -14.45 6.89
CA PRO A 26 -6.34 -15.74 7.51
C PRO A 26 -5.76 -15.81 8.93
N LEU A 27 -6.49 -16.46 9.85
CA LEU A 27 -6.09 -16.59 11.27
C LEU A 27 -4.75 -17.30 11.47
N TRP A 28 -4.33 -18.13 10.54
CA TRP A 28 -3.04 -18.80 10.58
C TRP A 28 -1.88 -17.88 10.15
N LEU A 29 -2.14 -16.81 9.41
CA LEU A 29 -1.11 -15.87 8.91
C LEU A 29 -0.84 -14.74 9.89
N ALA A 30 -1.89 -14.13 10.44
CA ALA A 30 -1.76 -12.96 11.30
C ALA A 30 -2.81 -12.94 12.42
N GLU A 31 -2.57 -12.14 13.47
CA GLU A 31 -3.55 -11.90 14.53
C GLU A 31 -4.74 -11.09 13.99
N PRO A 32 -5.98 -11.48 14.32
CA PRO A 32 -7.16 -10.75 13.88
C PRO A 32 -7.36 -9.46 14.69
N GLU A 33 -8.18 -8.55 14.12
CA GLU A 33 -8.74 -7.37 14.80
C GLU A 33 -7.71 -6.41 15.41
N THR A 34 -6.46 -6.42 14.90
CA THR A 34 -5.44 -5.46 15.28
C THR A 34 -5.05 -4.61 14.10
N LEU A 35 -4.90 -3.29 14.32
CA LEU A 35 -4.46 -2.36 13.27
C LEU A 35 -3.10 -2.76 12.68
N TRP A 36 -2.25 -3.33 13.51
CA TRP A 36 -0.91 -3.83 13.17
C TRP A 36 -0.85 -5.32 13.47
N SER A 37 -1.42 -6.09 12.57
CA SER A 37 -1.56 -7.55 12.77
C SER A 37 -0.19 -8.23 12.82
N PRO A 38 0.30 -8.70 14.00
CA PRO A 38 1.54 -9.45 14.06
C PRO A 38 1.47 -10.71 13.22
N TRP A 39 2.53 -10.98 12.46
CA TRP A 39 2.66 -12.22 11.72
C TRP A 39 2.85 -13.41 12.68
N LYS A 40 2.15 -14.52 12.41
CA LYS A 40 2.29 -15.79 13.14
C LYS A 40 3.36 -16.70 12.56
N LEU A 41 3.76 -16.43 11.31
CA LEU A 41 4.79 -17.16 10.59
C LEU A 41 6.07 -16.32 10.49
N GLN A 42 7.20 -16.98 10.18
CA GLN A 42 8.50 -16.32 10.05
C GLN A 42 9.27 -16.90 8.85
N GLY A 43 10.29 -16.17 8.40
CA GLY A 43 11.19 -16.61 7.33
C GLY A 43 10.46 -17.01 6.04
N GLU A 44 10.85 -18.13 5.47
CA GLU A 44 10.27 -18.66 4.21
C GLU A 44 8.80 -19.07 4.36
N GLU A 45 8.41 -19.56 5.56
CA GLU A 45 7.01 -19.90 5.84
C GLU A 45 6.11 -18.66 5.78
N LEU A 46 6.60 -17.51 6.25
CA LEU A 46 5.86 -16.25 6.14
C LEU A 46 5.69 -15.81 4.68
N ILE A 47 6.74 -15.94 3.85
CA ILE A 47 6.67 -15.59 2.43
C ILE A 47 5.64 -16.48 1.73
N THR A 48 5.70 -17.79 1.96
CA THR A 48 4.75 -18.76 1.42
C THR A 48 3.33 -18.47 1.91
N GLY A 49 3.17 -18.23 3.20
CA GLY A 49 1.87 -17.92 3.81
C GLY A 49 1.25 -16.64 3.23
N LYS A 50 2.03 -15.59 3.02
CA LYS A 50 1.55 -14.37 2.36
C LYS A 50 1.04 -14.65 0.95
N HIS A 51 1.76 -15.45 0.17
CA HIS A 51 1.37 -15.83 -1.18
C HIS A 51 0.09 -16.69 -1.19
N ASP A 52 -0.05 -17.61 -0.23
CA ASP A 52 -1.26 -18.45 -0.12
C ASP A 52 -2.46 -17.60 0.30
N ALA A 53 -2.30 -16.68 1.25
CA ALA A 53 -3.34 -15.74 1.62
C ALA A 53 -3.78 -14.83 0.45
N LEU A 54 -2.82 -14.38 -0.36
CA LEU A 54 -3.10 -13.61 -1.57
C LEU A 54 -3.93 -14.44 -2.57
N ARG A 55 -3.59 -15.74 -2.79
CA ARG A 55 -4.38 -16.62 -3.66
C ARG A 55 -5.82 -16.81 -3.14
N LEU A 56 -5.99 -17.00 -1.83
CA LEU A 56 -7.32 -17.11 -1.22
C LEU A 56 -8.11 -15.83 -1.41
N SER A 57 -7.52 -14.68 -1.10
CA SER A 57 -8.13 -13.37 -1.32
C SER A 57 -8.54 -13.13 -2.77
N LEU A 58 -7.69 -13.52 -3.72
CA LEU A 58 -8.00 -13.45 -5.15
C LEU A 58 -9.18 -14.35 -5.51
N GLN A 59 -9.20 -15.60 -5.03
CA GLN A 59 -10.27 -16.55 -5.27
C GLN A 59 -11.61 -16.03 -4.73
N ASP A 60 -11.62 -15.46 -3.52
CA ASP A 60 -12.84 -14.89 -2.92
C ASP A 60 -13.40 -13.75 -3.77
N GLN A 61 -12.54 -12.85 -4.25
CA GLN A 61 -12.93 -11.76 -5.14
C GLN A 61 -13.50 -12.29 -6.46
N GLN A 62 -12.89 -13.32 -7.04
CA GLN A 62 -13.33 -13.94 -8.29
C GLN A 62 -14.68 -14.64 -8.12
N LEU A 63 -14.88 -15.38 -7.03
CA LEU A 63 -16.14 -16.04 -6.70
C LEU A 63 -17.27 -15.04 -6.42
N ALA A 64 -16.93 -13.87 -5.86
CA ALA A 64 -17.86 -12.77 -5.66
C ALA A 64 -18.19 -12.00 -6.94
N GLY A 65 -17.54 -12.30 -8.07
CA GLY A 65 -17.78 -11.63 -9.35
C GLY A 65 -17.19 -10.23 -9.44
N ILE A 66 -16.10 -9.93 -8.68
CA ILE A 66 -15.41 -8.66 -8.75
C ILE A 66 -14.68 -8.53 -10.09
N ASP A 67 -14.86 -7.42 -10.79
CA ASP A 67 -14.32 -7.19 -12.13
C ASP A 67 -12.81 -6.85 -12.09
N ILE A 68 -12.38 -6.02 -11.13
CA ILE A 68 -11.02 -5.56 -10.95
C ILE A 68 -10.53 -6.08 -9.59
N VAL A 69 -9.65 -7.07 -9.62
CA VAL A 69 -9.17 -7.74 -8.41
C VAL A 69 -7.91 -7.08 -7.84
N SER A 70 -7.62 -7.34 -6.57
CA SER A 70 -6.43 -6.85 -5.87
C SER A 70 -5.74 -7.98 -5.11
N ASP A 71 -4.58 -7.68 -4.51
CA ASP A 71 -3.90 -8.57 -3.57
C ASP A 71 -4.65 -8.72 -2.23
N GLY A 72 -5.73 -7.94 -2.02
CA GLY A 72 -6.46 -7.85 -0.74
C GLY A 72 -5.58 -7.38 0.41
N GLU A 73 -4.42 -6.81 0.13
CA GLU A 73 -3.39 -6.36 1.09
C GLU A 73 -2.86 -7.48 2.01
N GLN A 74 -2.90 -8.72 1.53
CA GLN A 74 -2.54 -9.90 2.33
C GLN A 74 -1.05 -9.95 2.67
N THR A 75 -0.19 -9.30 1.88
CA THR A 75 1.26 -9.29 2.09
C THR A 75 1.72 -8.16 3.01
N ARG A 76 0.82 -7.28 3.45
CA ARG A 76 1.10 -6.09 4.26
C ARG A 76 0.51 -6.19 5.66
N GLN A 77 1.26 -5.78 6.70
CA GLN A 77 0.69 -5.64 8.05
C GLN A 77 -0.20 -4.41 8.15
N HIS A 78 0.23 -3.31 7.55
CA HIS A 78 -0.49 -2.05 7.52
C HIS A 78 -0.21 -1.32 6.19
N PHE A 79 -1.24 -0.75 5.56
CA PHE A 79 -1.14 -0.19 4.21
C PHE A 79 -0.11 0.95 4.07
N VAL A 80 0.09 1.77 5.11
CA VAL A 80 1.08 2.86 5.11
C VAL A 80 2.45 2.38 5.58
N THR A 81 2.49 1.79 6.78
CA THR A 81 3.76 1.56 7.48
C THR A 81 4.59 0.50 6.83
N THR A 82 3.96 -0.55 6.25
CA THR A 82 4.69 -1.56 5.50
C THR A 82 5.47 -0.94 4.33
N PHE A 83 4.94 0.11 3.69
CA PHE A 83 5.70 0.83 2.67
C PHE A 83 6.88 1.60 3.27
N ILE A 84 6.63 2.36 4.34
CA ILE A 84 7.63 3.21 5.01
C ILE A 84 8.78 2.39 5.60
N GLU A 85 8.52 1.19 6.11
CA GLU A 85 9.53 0.27 6.67
C GLU A 85 10.65 -0.10 5.67
N HIS A 86 10.38 0.01 4.37
CA HIS A 86 11.33 -0.29 3.30
C HIS A 86 12.11 0.95 2.81
N LEU A 87 11.90 2.11 3.44
CA LEU A 87 12.57 3.34 3.06
C LEU A 87 13.75 3.66 3.98
N ASN A 88 14.79 4.29 3.42
CA ASN A 88 15.84 4.92 4.19
C ASN A 88 15.35 6.26 4.75
N GLY A 89 16.05 6.79 5.75
CA GLY A 89 15.78 8.08 6.34
C GLY A 89 14.71 8.08 7.42
N VAL A 90 14.07 6.92 7.69
CA VAL A 90 13.07 6.74 8.74
C VAL A 90 13.60 5.80 9.81
N ASP A 91 13.59 6.23 11.08
CA ASP A 91 14.04 5.46 12.23
C ASP A 91 12.83 4.96 13.04
N PHE A 92 12.56 3.67 12.97
CA PHE A 92 11.45 3.01 13.67
C PHE A 92 11.73 2.79 15.18
N SER A 93 12.98 2.90 15.61
CA SER A 93 13.36 2.84 17.02
C SER A 93 13.16 4.19 17.73
N LYS A 94 13.30 5.30 17.00
CA LYS A 94 13.07 6.66 17.48
C LYS A 94 11.61 7.05 17.26
N ARG A 95 10.80 6.87 18.31
CA ARG A 95 9.35 7.12 18.21
C ARG A 95 8.93 8.40 18.92
N LYS A 96 7.90 9.06 18.37
CA LYS A 96 7.26 10.24 18.96
C LYS A 96 5.74 10.04 19.00
N ILE A 97 5.12 10.67 19.98
CA ILE A 97 3.65 10.75 20.02
C ILE A 97 3.23 11.91 19.14
N VAL A 98 2.39 11.63 18.16
CA VAL A 98 1.75 12.63 17.29
C VAL A 98 0.25 12.37 17.25
N LYS A 99 -0.51 13.43 16.96
CA LYS A 99 -1.95 13.33 16.77
C LYS A 99 -2.24 12.96 15.32
N ILE A 100 -2.82 11.79 15.09
CA ILE A 100 -3.21 11.32 13.77
C ILE A 100 -4.56 11.91 13.38
N ARG A 101 -4.60 12.65 12.28
CA ARG A 101 -5.81 13.28 11.72
C ARG A 101 -6.66 14.02 12.76
N ASP A 102 -6.01 14.64 13.74
CA ASP A 102 -6.66 15.31 14.88
C ASP A 102 -7.64 14.45 15.70
N ARG A 103 -7.57 13.12 15.58
CA ARG A 103 -8.51 12.19 16.21
C ARG A 103 -7.95 11.46 17.43
N TYR A 104 -6.73 10.97 17.34
CA TYR A 104 -6.10 10.17 18.42
C TYR A 104 -4.58 10.32 18.40
N ASP A 105 -3.96 10.08 19.53
CA ASP A 105 -2.51 10.09 19.67
C ASP A 105 -1.93 8.71 19.30
N ALA A 106 -0.87 8.71 18.51
CA ALA A 106 -0.16 7.49 18.12
C ALA A 106 1.35 7.65 18.25
N SER A 107 2.02 6.56 18.61
CA SER A 107 3.47 6.46 18.61
C SER A 107 3.96 6.15 17.20
N VAL A 108 4.60 7.11 16.55
CA VAL A 108 5.05 7.02 15.15
C VAL A 108 6.57 7.03 15.02
N PRO A 109 7.15 6.46 13.96
CA PRO A 109 8.58 6.55 13.69
C PRO A 109 9.00 7.97 13.28
N THR A 110 10.31 8.24 13.34
CA THR A 110 10.87 9.56 13.10
C THR A 110 11.67 9.59 11.79
N VAL A 111 11.41 10.59 10.96
CA VAL A 111 12.26 10.92 9.81
C VAL A 111 13.52 11.62 10.33
N VAL A 112 14.67 10.96 10.17
CA VAL A 112 15.96 11.40 10.71
C VAL A 112 16.96 11.79 9.64
N GLY A 113 16.62 11.61 8.36
CA GLY A 113 17.48 11.91 7.23
C GLY A 113 16.67 11.96 5.93
N PRO A 114 17.35 12.18 4.79
CA PRO A 114 16.69 12.17 3.48
C PRO A 114 15.99 10.85 3.24
N VAL A 115 14.68 10.90 2.93
CA VAL A 115 13.91 9.69 2.60
C VAL A 115 14.28 9.22 1.19
N SER A 116 14.49 7.92 1.04
CA SER A 116 14.81 7.32 -0.25
C SER A 116 14.41 5.85 -0.31
N ARG A 117 14.19 5.35 -1.50
CA ARG A 117 13.89 3.95 -1.79
C ARG A 117 15.09 3.31 -2.47
N GLN A 118 15.58 2.17 -1.97
CA GLN A 118 16.69 1.43 -2.60
C GLN A 118 16.21 0.49 -3.69
N LYS A 119 15.02 -0.07 -3.50
CA LYS A 119 14.38 -1.03 -4.42
C LYS A 119 12.87 -0.87 -4.34
N SER A 120 12.16 -1.42 -5.31
CA SER A 120 10.70 -1.54 -5.24
C SER A 120 10.24 -2.26 -3.96
N VAL A 121 9.12 -1.83 -3.43
CA VAL A 121 8.55 -2.41 -2.21
C VAL A 121 7.59 -3.56 -2.56
N PHE A 122 6.72 -3.37 -3.53
CA PHE A 122 5.61 -4.30 -3.82
C PHE A 122 5.70 -4.98 -5.19
N VAL A 123 6.69 -4.69 -6.01
CA VAL A 123 6.76 -5.20 -7.38
C VAL A 123 6.81 -6.71 -7.45
N GLU A 124 7.50 -7.39 -6.53
CA GLU A 124 7.55 -8.87 -6.55
C GLU A 124 6.19 -9.49 -6.19
N ASP A 125 5.47 -8.92 -5.22
CA ASP A 125 4.12 -9.34 -4.88
C ASP A 125 3.13 -9.07 -6.03
N ALA A 126 3.26 -7.92 -6.72
CA ALA A 126 2.46 -7.59 -7.89
C ALA A 126 2.72 -8.56 -9.07
N LYS A 127 3.98 -8.90 -9.33
CA LYS A 127 4.32 -9.94 -10.32
C LYS A 127 3.75 -11.30 -9.93
N PHE A 128 3.75 -11.62 -8.64
CA PHE A 128 3.14 -12.85 -8.16
C PHE A 128 1.63 -12.83 -8.41
N LEU A 129 0.92 -11.77 -8.01
CA LEU A 129 -0.52 -11.61 -8.29
C LEU A 129 -0.81 -11.70 -9.78
N ARG A 130 -0.02 -11.03 -10.63
CA ARG A 130 -0.22 -11.05 -12.09
C ARG A 130 -0.16 -12.47 -12.70
N LYS A 131 0.66 -13.34 -12.13
CA LYS A 131 0.76 -14.74 -12.57
C LYS A 131 -0.47 -15.59 -12.17
N GLN A 132 -1.26 -15.17 -11.19
CA GLN A 132 -2.41 -15.92 -10.70
C GLN A 132 -3.71 -15.60 -11.46
N THR A 133 -3.78 -14.50 -12.22
CA THR A 133 -5.01 -14.09 -12.90
C THR A 133 -4.74 -13.36 -14.21
N THR A 134 -5.71 -13.40 -15.13
CA THR A 134 -5.75 -12.59 -16.35
C THR A 134 -6.70 -11.39 -16.23
N GLN A 135 -7.46 -11.30 -15.15
CA GLN A 135 -8.32 -10.15 -14.88
C GLN A 135 -7.51 -8.87 -14.69
N PRO A 136 -8.12 -7.69 -14.87
CA PRO A 136 -7.49 -6.44 -14.47
C PRO A 136 -7.16 -6.45 -12.98
N ILE A 137 -5.94 -6.03 -12.65
CA ILE A 137 -5.48 -5.94 -11.26
C ILE A 137 -5.28 -4.50 -10.83
N LYS A 138 -5.71 -4.22 -9.62
CA LYS A 138 -5.50 -2.95 -8.93
C LYS A 138 -4.51 -3.12 -7.79
N TRP A 139 -3.63 -2.13 -7.63
CA TRP A 139 -2.71 -2.05 -6.49
C TRP A 139 -2.92 -0.75 -5.73
N ALA A 140 -3.15 -0.85 -4.42
CA ALA A 140 -3.29 0.31 -3.56
C ALA A 140 -1.93 0.72 -2.97
N LEU A 141 -1.63 2.02 -3.04
CA LEU A 141 -0.48 2.67 -2.42
C LEU A 141 -0.98 3.72 -1.42
N PRO A 142 -0.28 3.97 -0.31
CA PRO A 142 -0.60 5.12 0.52
C PRO A 142 -0.30 6.40 -0.24
N GLY A 143 -1.09 7.45 -0.02
CA GLY A 143 -0.76 8.76 -0.55
C GLY A 143 0.22 9.54 0.32
N PRO A 144 0.91 10.57 -0.23
CA PRO A 144 1.96 11.32 0.46
C PRO A 144 1.49 11.98 1.76
N MET A 145 0.30 12.60 1.76
CA MET A 145 -0.27 13.27 2.95
C MET A 145 -0.55 12.27 4.07
N THR A 146 -1.08 11.10 3.73
CA THR A 146 -1.32 10.02 4.70
C THR A 146 -0.01 9.49 5.28
N MET A 147 1.05 9.41 4.45
CA MET A 147 2.36 9.01 4.93
C MET A 147 2.94 10.00 5.93
N ILE A 148 2.96 11.31 5.60
CA ILE A 148 3.51 12.33 6.51
C ILE A 148 2.73 12.47 7.80
N ASP A 149 1.43 12.21 7.79
CA ASP A 149 0.58 12.24 8.97
C ASP A 149 0.88 11.10 9.96
N THR A 150 1.51 10.03 9.50
CA THR A 150 1.91 8.87 10.32
C THR A 150 3.39 8.87 10.74
N LEU A 151 4.06 10.02 10.62
CA LEU A 151 5.47 10.20 10.91
C LEU A 151 5.73 11.45 11.75
N TYR A 152 6.84 11.45 12.48
CA TYR A 152 7.42 12.66 13.04
C TYR A 152 8.61 13.12 12.20
N ASP A 153 8.56 14.34 11.68
CA ASP A 153 9.65 14.88 10.84
C ASP A 153 10.66 15.68 11.68
N ASP A 154 11.85 15.10 11.89
CA ASP A 154 12.96 15.76 12.57
C ASP A 154 14.03 16.28 11.58
N HIS A 155 13.90 15.92 10.31
CA HIS A 155 14.90 16.27 9.28
C HIS A 155 14.47 17.43 8.39
N TYR A 156 13.35 17.32 7.67
CA TYR A 156 12.89 18.34 6.72
C TYR A 156 12.25 19.52 7.42
N LYS A 157 11.57 19.27 8.53
CA LYS A 157 10.79 20.27 9.32
C LYS A 157 9.81 21.07 8.44
N SER A 158 9.27 20.41 7.45
CA SER A 158 8.32 20.94 6.49
C SER A 158 7.48 19.79 5.92
N ARG A 159 6.19 19.79 6.24
CA ARG A 159 5.22 18.79 5.75
C ARG A 159 5.21 18.77 4.21
N GLU A 160 5.18 19.94 3.57
CA GLU A 160 5.20 20.07 2.12
C GLU A 160 6.45 19.43 1.51
N LYS A 161 7.65 19.77 1.98
CA LYS A 161 8.90 19.19 1.44
C LYS A 161 8.92 17.67 1.60
N LEU A 162 8.54 17.16 2.76
CA LEU A 162 8.49 15.72 3.02
C LEU A 162 7.45 15.03 2.13
N ALA A 163 6.26 15.63 1.94
CA ALA A 163 5.23 15.10 1.05
C ALA A 163 5.71 15.00 -0.40
N TRP A 164 6.42 16.02 -0.90
CA TRP A 164 7.00 15.98 -2.25
C TRP A 164 8.08 14.91 -2.42
N GLU A 165 8.88 14.63 -1.40
CA GLU A 165 9.83 13.51 -1.46
C GLU A 165 9.09 12.15 -1.50
N PHE A 166 8.04 11.96 -0.70
CA PHE A 166 7.22 10.76 -0.79
C PHE A 166 6.50 10.66 -2.13
N ALA A 167 6.00 11.76 -2.69
CA ALA A 167 5.36 11.76 -4.00
C ALA A 167 6.32 11.26 -5.12
N LYS A 168 7.60 11.65 -5.07
CA LYS A 168 8.62 11.14 -6.01
C LYS A 168 8.81 9.62 -5.85
N ILE A 169 8.98 9.15 -4.61
CA ILE A 169 9.17 7.72 -4.30
C ILE A 169 7.96 6.90 -4.76
N LEU A 170 6.75 7.39 -4.47
CA LEU A 170 5.51 6.72 -4.88
C LEU A 170 5.31 6.70 -6.39
N ASN A 171 5.70 7.77 -7.09
CA ASN A 171 5.66 7.81 -8.56
C ASN A 171 6.62 6.78 -9.18
N GLU A 172 7.79 6.57 -8.61
CA GLU A 172 8.71 5.51 -9.04
C GLU A 172 8.11 4.13 -8.81
N GLU A 173 7.57 3.86 -7.60
CA GLU A 173 6.91 2.60 -7.29
C GLU A 173 5.73 2.34 -8.22
N ALA A 174 4.89 3.33 -8.48
CA ALA A 174 3.73 3.21 -9.37
C ALA A 174 4.14 2.83 -10.80
N LYS A 175 5.20 3.44 -11.34
CA LYS A 175 5.73 3.11 -12.68
C LYS A 175 6.28 1.68 -12.74
N GLU A 176 6.96 1.23 -11.68
CA GLU A 176 7.49 -0.14 -11.62
C GLU A 176 6.36 -1.17 -11.44
N LEU A 177 5.30 -0.85 -10.69
CA LEU A 177 4.09 -1.66 -10.59
C LEU A 177 3.37 -1.77 -11.93
N GLU A 178 3.22 -0.66 -12.67
CA GLU A 178 2.69 -0.69 -14.04
C GLU A 178 3.52 -1.60 -14.94
N ALA A 179 4.85 -1.48 -14.89
CA ALA A 179 5.76 -2.34 -15.65
C ALA A 179 5.67 -3.83 -15.22
N ALA A 180 5.29 -4.12 -13.98
CA ALA A 180 5.05 -5.46 -13.45
C ALA A 180 3.69 -6.05 -13.87
N GLY A 181 2.84 -5.26 -14.55
CA GLY A 181 1.55 -5.69 -15.10
C GLY A 181 0.35 -5.31 -14.24
N VAL A 182 0.49 -4.33 -13.36
CA VAL A 182 -0.65 -3.71 -12.66
C VAL A 182 -1.39 -2.80 -13.64
N ASP A 183 -2.72 -2.92 -13.70
CA ASP A 183 -3.56 -2.18 -14.64
C ASP A 183 -4.05 -0.85 -14.04
N ILE A 184 -4.25 -0.81 -12.71
CA ILE A 184 -4.78 0.35 -11.99
C ILE A 184 -3.98 0.60 -10.72
N ILE A 185 -3.49 1.81 -10.53
CA ILE A 185 -2.91 2.28 -9.28
C ILE A 185 -3.95 3.11 -8.52
N GLN A 186 -4.23 2.74 -7.29
CA GLN A 186 -5.07 3.51 -6.36
C GLN A 186 -4.19 4.17 -5.31
N PHE A 187 -4.27 5.48 -5.16
CA PHE A 187 -3.65 6.18 -4.04
C PHE A 187 -4.68 6.40 -2.95
N ASP A 188 -4.42 5.83 -1.77
CA ASP A 188 -5.28 5.97 -0.60
C ASP A 188 -4.83 7.20 0.22
N GLU A 189 -5.63 8.26 0.15
CA GLU A 189 -5.37 9.56 0.79
C GLU A 189 -6.48 9.96 1.79
N PRO A 190 -6.72 9.19 2.85
CA PRO A 190 -7.70 9.58 3.86
C PRO A 190 -7.33 10.88 4.61
N ALA A 191 -6.07 11.32 4.57
CA ALA A 191 -5.63 12.57 5.16
C ALA A 191 -6.24 13.80 4.47
N PHE A 192 -6.55 13.75 3.17
CA PHE A 192 -7.17 14.85 2.43
C PHE A 192 -8.49 15.32 3.04
N ASN A 193 -9.27 14.40 3.59
CA ASN A 193 -10.55 14.73 4.22
C ASN A 193 -10.42 15.49 5.54
N VAL A 194 -9.22 15.54 6.12
CA VAL A 194 -8.96 16.18 7.40
C VAL A 194 -8.17 17.48 7.23
N PHE A 195 -7.23 17.50 6.29
CA PHE A 195 -6.34 18.63 6.03
C PHE A 195 -6.68 19.33 4.72
N PHE A 196 -7.98 19.54 4.49
CA PHE A 196 -8.50 20.08 3.23
C PHE A 196 -7.91 21.46 2.89
N ASP A 197 -7.78 22.35 3.88
CA ASP A 197 -7.21 23.69 3.66
C ASP A 197 -5.73 23.59 3.28
N GLU A 198 -4.95 22.77 3.99
CA GLU A 198 -3.53 22.52 3.68
C GLU A 198 -3.33 21.92 2.26
N VAL A 199 -4.22 21.01 1.84
CA VAL A 199 -4.18 20.39 0.50
C VAL A 199 -4.43 21.42 -0.61
N ASN A 200 -5.22 22.44 -0.38
CA ASN A 200 -5.47 23.51 -1.35
C ASN A 200 -4.30 24.49 -1.51
N ASP A 201 -3.40 24.55 -0.55
CA ASP A 201 -2.30 25.50 -0.54
C ASP A 201 -1.10 25.00 -1.34
N TRP A 202 -0.92 23.66 -1.49
CA TRP A 202 0.18 22.98 -2.16
C TRP A 202 -0.17 21.56 -2.55
#